data_4586cf3b2b3c8e4e6a4a47041b08c9eb
#
_entry.id   4586cf3b2b3c8e4e6a4a47041b08c9eb
#
_cell.length_a   1.000
_cell.length_b   1.000
_cell.length_c   1.000
_cell.angle_alpha   90.00
_cell.angle_beta   90.00
_cell.angle_gamma   90.00
#
_symmetry.space_group_name_H-M   'P 1'
#
loop_
_entity.id
_entity.type
_entity.pdbx_description
1 polymer ?
#
loop_
_entity_poly.entity_id
_entity_poly.type
_entity_poly.pdbx_seq_one_letter_code
_entity_poly.pdbx_strand_id
1 'polypeptide(L)'
;MKAYIVAGFRSAVGKANKGGFRFMRSDDLAAKVIKHLVGSIKNFENKMVDDLIVGNAVPEAEQGMQMGRYISLLALSKEVPGMIINRYCGSGLEAIHLACARIHAGTANCIIAGGTESMSMVPMMGYKSALNYTISKEHPDYY
;
A
#
# COMPACT_ATOMS: atom_id res chain seq x y z
N MET A 1 -19.24 -11.71 9.59
CA MET A 1 -18.85 -10.72 10.63
C MET A 1 -18.97 -9.31 10.03
N LYS A 2 -19.18 -8.23 10.80
CA LYS A 2 -19.17 -6.84 10.25
C LYS A 2 -17.76 -6.29 10.38
N ALA A 3 -17.28 -5.58 9.34
CA ALA A 3 -16.02 -4.85 9.39
C ALA A 3 -16.29 -3.38 9.76
N TYR A 4 -15.43 -2.81 10.60
CA TYR A 4 -15.53 -1.42 11.06
C TYR A 4 -14.19 -0.70 10.82
N ILE A 5 -14.25 0.56 10.41
CA ILE A 5 -13.08 1.43 10.39
C ILE A 5 -12.92 2.03 11.79
N VAL A 6 -11.80 1.72 12.45
CA VAL A 6 -11.52 2.16 13.83
C VAL A 6 -10.71 3.45 13.86
N ALA A 7 -9.75 3.60 12.95
CA ALA A 7 -8.90 4.78 12.84
C ALA A 7 -8.42 4.95 11.39
N GLY A 8 -8.03 6.17 11.03
CA GLY A 8 -7.46 6.46 9.71
C GLY A 8 -6.59 7.71 9.75
N PHE A 9 -5.40 7.62 9.15
CA PHE A 9 -4.44 8.71 9.04
C PHE A 9 -3.82 8.76 7.64
N ARG A 10 -3.31 9.91 7.28
CA ARG A 10 -2.51 10.11 6.07
C ARG A 10 -1.38 11.10 6.32
N SER A 11 -0.34 11.02 5.52
CA SER A 11 0.66 12.08 5.43
C SER A 11 0.13 13.28 4.63
N ALA A 12 0.84 14.39 4.65
CA ALA A 12 0.68 15.40 3.61
C ALA A 12 1.01 14.79 2.23
N VAL A 13 0.48 15.38 1.17
CA VAL A 13 0.81 15.03 -0.22
C VAL A 13 1.86 16.00 -0.75
N GLY A 14 2.97 15.47 -1.22
CA GLY A 14 4.05 16.24 -1.86
C GLY A 14 3.91 16.23 -3.38
N LYS A 15 4.27 17.35 -4.03
CA LYS A 15 4.36 17.41 -5.47
C LYS A 15 5.54 16.54 -5.95
N ALA A 16 5.30 15.66 -6.91
CA ALA A 16 6.34 14.83 -7.52
C ALA A 16 7.50 15.69 -8.06
N ASN A 17 8.72 15.21 -7.89
CA ASN A 17 9.99 15.82 -8.32
C ASN A 17 10.34 17.18 -7.68
N LYS A 18 9.39 17.86 -7.04
CA LYS A 18 9.56 19.22 -6.48
C LYS A 18 9.18 19.34 -5.00
N GLY A 19 8.32 18.46 -4.49
CA GLY A 19 7.83 18.52 -3.11
C GLY A 19 8.84 18.08 -2.06
N GLY A 20 8.53 18.33 -0.79
CA GLY A 20 9.39 17.99 0.35
C GLY A 20 9.66 16.48 0.49
N PHE A 21 8.77 15.64 -0.02
CA PHE A 21 8.92 14.17 0.02
C PHE A 21 9.65 13.57 -1.19
N ARG A 22 10.18 14.37 -2.12
CA ARG A 22 10.77 13.87 -3.38
C ARG A 22 11.91 12.87 -3.21
N PHE A 23 12.60 12.89 -2.06
CA PHE A 23 13.69 11.96 -1.72
C PHE A 23 13.32 10.97 -0.62
N MET A 24 12.06 10.98 -0.18
CA MET A 24 11.59 10.05 0.83
C MET A 24 11.09 8.78 0.17
N ARG A 25 11.60 7.65 0.61
CA ARG A 25 11.10 6.33 0.21
C ARG A 25 9.63 6.18 0.63
N SER A 26 8.83 5.59 -0.24
CA SER A 26 7.41 5.39 0.01
C SER A 26 7.13 4.39 1.15
N ASP A 27 7.98 3.39 1.32
CA ASP A 27 7.92 2.44 2.44
C ASP A 27 8.20 3.12 3.80
N ASP A 28 9.23 3.98 3.88
CA ASP A 28 9.53 4.75 5.09
C ASP A 28 8.40 5.72 5.45
N LEU A 29 7.81 6.39 4.45
CA LEU A 29 6.69 7.29 4.66
C LEU A 29 5.47 6.55 5.22
N ALA A 30 5.12 5.42 4.60
CA ALA A 30 4.01 4.58 5.05
C ALA A 30 4.26 4.03 6.45
N ALA A 31 5.47 3.55 6.74
CA ALA A 31 5.83 3.05 8.07
C ALA A 31 5.68 4.13 9.16
N LYS A 32 6.04 5.39 8.87
CA LYS A 32 5.81 6.50 9.82
C LYS A 32 4.34 6.75 10.09
N VAL A 33 3.49 6.72 9.06
CA VAL A 33 2.03 6.88 9.20
C VAL A 33 1.45 5.73 10.02
N ILE A 34 1.85 4.50 9.76
CA ILE A 34 1.38 3.32 10.49
C ILE A 34 1.83 3.35 11.95
N LYS A 35 3.08 3.72 12.24
CA LYS A 35 3.55 3.89 13.63
C LYS A 35 2.72 4.93 14.39
N HIS A 36 2.38 6.04 13.74
CA HIS A 36 1.50 7.04 14.33
C HIS A 36 0.10 6.49 14.56
N LEU A 37 -0.47 5.78 13.59
CA LEU A 37 -1.79 5.17 13.71
C LEU A 37 -1.88 4.22 14.89
N VAL A 38 -0.97 3.24 14.96
CA VAL A 38 -1.00 2.24 16.05
C VAL A 38 -0.71 2.89 17.41
N GLY A 39 0.20 3.87 17.46
CA GLY A 39 0.51 4.61 18.68
C GLY A 39 -0.62 5.52 19.18
N SER A 40 -1.58 5.88 18.33
CA SER A 40 -2.74 6.71 18.68
C SER A 40 -3.88 5.92 19.33
N ILE A 41 -3.85 4.59 19.24
CA ILE A 41 -4.93 3.74 19.75
C ILE A 41 -4.53 3.20 21.13
N LYS A 42 -5.31 3.57 22.14
CA LYS A 42 -5.05 3.15 23.52
C LYS A 42 -5.10 1.62 23.68
N ASN A 43 -4.11 1.05 24.34
CA ASN A 43 -3.99 -0.40 24.60
C ASN A 43 -3.90 -1.26 23.33
N PHE A 44 -3.49 -0.67 22.18
CA PHE A 44 -3.29 -1.43 20.96
C PHE A 44 -1.86 -1.96 20.88
N GLU A 45 -1.73 -3.25 20.60
CA GLU A 45 -0.43 -3.89 20.39
C GLU A 45 -0.24 -4.28 18.93
N ASN A 46 0.95 -4.06 18.37
CA ASN A 46 1.25 -4.34 16.96
C ASN A 46 0.96 -5.80 16.56
N LYS A 47 1.11 -6.75 17.51
CA LYS A 47 0.80 -8.17 17.29
C LYS A 47 -0.70 -8.47 17.10
N MET A 48 -1.59 -7.51 17.41
CA MET A 48 -3.03 -7.65 17.17
C MET A 48 -3.39 -7.51 15.69
N VAL A 49 -2.46 -7.05 14.86
CA VAL A 49 -2.66 -6.91 13.43
C VAL A 49 -2.43 -8.25 12.76
N ASP A 50 -3.45 -8.77 12.09
CA ASP A 50 -3.38 -10.04 11.35
C ASP A 50 -2.70 -9.88 10.00
N ASP A 51 -2.81 -8.70 9.36
CA ASP A 51 -2.18 -8.43 8.06
C ASP A 51 -2.07 -6.93 7.76
N LEU A 52 -1.13 -6.59 6.89
CA LEU A 52 -0.98 -5.27 6.29
C LEU A 52 -1.17 -5.35 4.77
N ILE A 53 -2.17 -4.64 4.25
CA ILE A 53 -2.48 -4.61 2.81
C ILE A 53 -2.20 -3.21 2.29
N VAL A 54 -1.22 -3.10 1.39
CA VAL A 54 -0.76 -1.81 0.85
C VAL A 54 -1.02 -1.73 -0.65
N GLY A 55 -1.80 -0.74 -1.05
CA GLY A 55 -1.96 -0.39 -2.46
C GLY A 55 -0.74 0.36 -2.99
N ASN A 56 -0.25 -0.06 -4.15
CA ASN A 56 0.82 0.61 -4.87
C ASN A 56 0.64 0.41 -6.38
N ALA A 57 0.73 1.49 -7.16
CA ALA A 57 0.44 1.44 -8.59
C ALA A 57 1.63 0.98 -9.43
N VAL A 58 2.86 1.30 -9.02
CA VAL A 58 4.08 0.95 -9.75
C VAL A 58 5.08 0.27 -8.81
N PRO A 59 4.93 -1.05 -8.59
CA PRO A 59 5.77 -1.81 -7.65
C PRO A 59 7.13 -2.15 -8.26
N GLU A 60 7.91 -1.15 -8.61
CA GLU A 60 9.27 -1.26 -9.14
C GLU A 60 10.29 -0.56 -8.24
N ALA A 61 11.56 -0.88 -8.41
CA ALA A 61 12.69 -0.31 -7.67
C ALA A 61 12.43 -0.26 -6.15
N GLU A 62 12.45 0.92 -5.53
CA GLU A 62 12.18 1.11 -4.09
C GLU A 62 10.76 0.70 -3.67
N GLN A 63 9.84 0.60 -4.61
CA GLN A 63 8.46 0.15 -4.39
C GLN A 63 8.25 -1.32 -4.71
N GLY A 64 9.30 -2.00 -5.20
CA GLY A 64 9.27 -3.41 -5.57
C GLY A 64 9.42 -4.38 -4.40
N MET A 65 9.70 -5.65 -4.73
CA MET A 65 10.07 -6.72 -3.81
C MET A 65 9.14 -6.89 -2.61
N GLN A 66 7.83 -6.79 -2.82
CA GLN A 66 6.83 -6.86 -1.74
C GLN A 66 7.03 -5.77 -0.67
N MET A 67 7.10 -4.53 -1.09
CA MET A 67 7.25 -3.36 -0.22
C MET A 67 6.28 -3.40 0.99
N GLY A 68 5.08 -3.99 0.85
CA GLY A 68 4.15 -4.20 1.96
C GLY A 68 4.77 -4.98 3.11
N ARG A 69 5.62 -5.97 2.82
CA ARG A 69 6.37 -6.70 3.85
C ARG A 69 7.43 -5.82 4.52
N TYR A 70 8.14 -4.99 3.76
CA TYR A 70 9.11 -4.06 4.34
C TYR A 70 8.43 -3.05 5.26
N ILE A 71 7.30 -2.50 4.86
CA ILE A 71 6.50 -1.59 5.69
C ILE A 71 6.06 -2.28 6.99
N SER A 72 5.59 -3.53 6.91
CA SER A 72 5.22 -4.31 8.08
C SER A 72 6.39 -4.47 9.05
N LEU A 73 7.56 -4.87 8.56
CA LEU A 73 8.78 -5.02 9.37
C LEU A 73 9.26 -3.70 9.99
N LEU A 74 9.06 -2.58 9.30
CA LEU A 74 9.46 -1.26 9.78
C LEU A 74 8.50 -0.70 10.84
N ALA A 75 7.23 -1.05 10.79
CA ALA A 75 6.18 -0.39 11.56
C ALA A 75 5.46 -1.26 12.58
N LEU A 76 5.46 -2.57 12.38
CA LEU A 76 4.67 -3.54 13.14
C LEU A 76 5.55 -4.62 13.77
N SER A 77 4.94 -5.67 14.29
CA SER A 77 5.64 -6.88 14.75
C SER A 77 6.14 -7.71 13.57
N LYS A 78 7.27 -8.39 13.73
CA LYS A 78 7.84 -9.28 12.70
C LYS A 78 6.92 -10.44 12.28
N GLU A 79 5.97 -10.79 13.13
CA GLU A 79 4.97 -11.84 12.87
C GLU A 79 3.86 -11.36 11.93
N VAL A 80 3.64 -10.03 11.80
CA VAL A 80 2.60 -9.48 10.95
C VAL A 80 3.03 -9.56 9.49
N PRO A 81 2.31 -10.29 8.64
CA PRO A 81 2.58 -10.31 7.21
C PRO A 81 2.30 -8.95 6.57
N GLY A 82 2.70 -8.79 5.33
CA GLY A 82 2.38 -7.60 4.56
C GLY A 82 2.43 -7.91 3.07
N MET A 83 1.47 -7.37 2.33
CA MET A 83 1.41 -7.56 0.88
C MET A 83 1.13 -6.26 0.14
N ILE A 84 1.49 -6.26 -1.14
CA ILE A 84 1.13 -5.23 -2.11
C ILE A 84 -0.03 -5.73 -2.96
N ILE A 85 -0.97 -4.83 -3.24
CA ILE A 85 -1.98 -5.03 -4.27
C ILE A 85 -1.94 -3.88 -5.28
N ASN A 86 -2.29 -4.17 -6.51
CA ASN A 86 -2.26 -3.20 -7.60
C ASN A 86 -3.57 -3.20 -8.40
N ARG A 87 -4.21 -2.05 -8.39
CA ARG A 87 -5.29 -1.63 -9.29
C ARG A 87 -5.04 -0.20 -9.77
N TYR A 88 -3.76 0.12 -10.06
CA TYR A 88 -3.33 1.48 -10.39
C TYR A 88 -3.86 2.49 -9.36
N CYS A 89 -4.51 3.56 -9.78
CA CYS A 89 -5.02 4.61 -8.89
C CYS A 89 -6.09 4.12 -7.89
N GLY A 90 -6.71 2.98 -8.12
CA GLY A 90 -7.68 2.33 -7.23
C GLY A 90 -7.07 1.42 -6.16
N SER A 91 -5.74 1.24 -6.15
CA SER A 91 -5.07 0.26 -5.28
C SER A 91 -5.35 0.45 -3.78
N GLY A 92 -5.34 1.69 -3.31
CA GLY A 92 -5.63 1.98 -1.90
C GLY A 92 -7.06 1.63 -1.48
N LEU A 93 -8.04 1.89 -2.35
CA LEU A 93 -9.43 1.51 -2.12
C LEU A 93 -9.61 -0.01 -2.17
N GLU A 94 -8.93 -0.69 -3.10
CA GLU A 94 -8.93 -2.15 -3.20
C GLU A 94 -8.32 -2.80 -1.95
N ALA A 95 -7.28 -2.19 -1.37
CA ALA A 95 -6.71 -2.66 -0.10
C ALA A 95 -7.76 -2.67 1.02
N ILE A 96 -8.55 -1.60 1.14
CA ILE A 96 -9.64 -1.50 2.12
C ILE A 96 -10.73 -2.53 1.82
N HIS A 97 -11.12 -2.67 0.56
CA HIS A 97 -12.13 -3.66 0.14
C HIS A 97 -11.70 -5.08 0.50
N LEU A 98 -10.47 -5.46 0.18
CA LEU A 98 -9.93 -6.78 0.50
C LEU A 98 -9.85 -7.02 2.02
N ALA A 99 -9.45 -6.01 2.80
CA ALA A 99 -9.46 -6.09 4.26
C ALA A 99 -10.87 -6.35 4.81
N CYS A 100 -11.87 -5.61 4.33
CA CYS A 100 -13.27 -5.82 4.68
C CYS A 100 -13.75 -7.24 4.31
N ALA A 101 -13.43 -7.72 3.11
CA ALA A 101 -13.80 -9.06 2.66
C ALA A 101 -13.22 -10.15 3.57
N ARG A 102 -11.95 -10.04 3.97
CA ARG A 102 -11.29 -11.00 4.87
C ARG A 102 -11.90 -11.00 6.27
N ILE A 103 -12.24 -9.82 6.80
CA ILE A 103 -12.93 -9.71 8.10
C ILE A 103 -14.34 -10.31 8.00
N HIS A 104 -15.09 -10.04 6.93
CA HIS A 104 -16.40 -10.65 6.72
C HIS A 104 -16.33 -12.18 6.63
N ALA A 105 -15.32 -12.72 5.95
CA ALA A 105 -15.08 -14.15 5.83
C ALA A 105 -14.60 -14.82 7.14
N GLY A 106 -14.27 -14.02 8.17
CA GLY A 106 -13.74 -14.54 9.44
C GLY A 106 -12.29 -15.04 9.35
N THR A 107 -11.54 -14.65 8.31
CA THR A 107 -10.13 -15.06 8.13
C THR A 107 -9.15 -14.06 8.75
N ALA A 108 -9.65 -12.94 9.26
CA ALA A 108 -8.88 -11.95 10.01
C ALA A 108 -9.82 -11.14 10.92
N ASN A 109 -9.26 -10.59 11.99
CA ASN A 109 -9.97 -9.74 12.95
C ASN A 109 -9.54 -8.26 12.87
N CYS A 110 -8.26 -8.03 12.56
CA CYS A 110 -7.67 -6.70 12.51
C CYS A 110 -6.69 -6.58 11.35
N ILE A 111 -6.98 -5.68 10.41
CA ILE A 111 -6.13 -5.44 9.24
C ILE A 111 -5.83 -3.94 9.12
N ILE A 112 -4.59 -3.61 8.84
CA ILE A 112 -4.21 -2.27 8.40
C ILE A 112 -4.24 -2.27 6.86
N ALA A 113 -5.02 -1.36 6.27
CA ALA A 113 -5.15 -1.23 4.84
C ALA A 113 -4.94 0.22 4.41
N GLY A 114 -4.23 0.42 3.32
CA GLY A 114 -3.97 1.76 2.80
C GLY A 114 -3.16 1.72 1.51
N GLY A 115 -2.42 2.77 1.22
CA GLY A 115 -1.56 2.82 0.06
C GLY A 115 -0.46 3.86 0.20
N THR A 116 0.58 3.69 -0.59
CA THR A 116 1.71 4.64 -0.67
C THR A 116 2.29 4.63 -2.08
N GLU A 117 2.76 5.79 -2.52
CA GLU A 117 3.32 5.96 -3.86
C GLU A 117 4.36 7.07 -3.87
N SER A 118 5.44 6.90 -4.61
CA SER A 118 6.44 7.95 -4.86
C SER A 118 6.72 8.07 -6.35
N MET A 119 6.02 8.99 -6.99
CA MET A 119 6.24 9.33 -8.41
C MET A 119 7.50 10.19 -8.63
N SER A 120 8.22 10.52 -7.56
CA SER A 120 9.54 11.15 -7.63
C SER A 120 10.67 10.12 -7.76
N MET A 121 10.51 8.96 -7.11
CA MET A 121 11.52 7.90 -7.09
C MET A 121 11.23 6.83 -8.15
N VAL A 122 9.96 6.59 -8.45
CA VAL A 122 9.55 5.64 -9.49
C VAL A 122 8.64 6.37 -10.48
N PRO A 123 9.01 6.45 -11.77
CA PRO A 123 8.18 7.11 -12.78
C PRO A 123 6.79 6.48 -12.90
N MET A 124 5.80 7.26 -13.32
CA MET A 124 4.40 6.81 -13.42
C MET A 124 4.21 5.56 -14.30
N MET A 125 5.05 5.37 -15.32
CA MET A 125 5.02 4.20 -16.21
C MET A 125 6.02 3.11 -15.80
N GLY A 126 6.68 3.23 -14.64
CA GLY A 126 7.78 2.39 -14.25
C GLY A 126 9.08 2.70 -14.99
N TYR A 127 10.15 2.00 -14.63
CA TYR A 127 11.45 2.13 -15.30
C TYR A 127 11.54 1.31 -16.59
N LYS A 128 10.76 0.24 -16.68
CA LYS A 128 10.76 -0.65 -17.83
C LYS A 128 9.32 -0.98 -18.25
N SER A 129 8.70 -0.03 -18.96
CA SER A 129 7.41 -0.31 -19.58
C SER A 129 7.57 -1.20 -20.81
N ALA A 130 6.70 -2.18 -20.94
CA ALA A 130 6.62 -3.04 -22.12
C ALA A 130 5.15 -3.27 -22.49
N LEU A 131 4.80 -2.93 -23.72
CA LEU A 131 3.46 -3.16 -24.24
C LEU A 131 3.27 -4.64 -24.56
N ASN A 132 2.05 -5.12 -24.40
CA ASN A 132 1.67 -6.42 -24.96
C ASN A 132 1.37 -6.26 -26.45
N TYR A 133 2.34 -6.62 -27.29
CA TYR A 133 2.22 -6.46 -28.74
C TYR A 133 1.10 -7.29 -29.37
N THR A 134 0.74 -8.42 -28.78
CA THR A 134 -0.39 -9.22 -29.23
C THR A 134 -1.70 -8.44 -29.07
N ILE A 135 -1.93 -7.88 -27.87
CA ILE A 135 -3.13 -7.08 -27.61
C ILE A 135 -3.16 -5.84 -28.51
N SER A 136 -2.04 -5.11 -28.63
CA SER A 136 -2.03 -3.89 -29.47
C SER A 136 -2.21 -4.17 -30.96
N LYS A 137 -1.85 -5.37 -31.41
CA LYS A 137 -2.06 -5.80 -32.80
C LYS A 137 -3.50 -6.27 -33.05
N GLU A 138 -4.06 -7.05 -32.14
CA GLU A 138 -5.39 -7.68 -32.29
C GLU A 138 -6.52 -6.75 -31.85
N HIS A 139 -6.22 -5.84 -30.92
CA HIS A 139 -7.16 -4.90 -30.31
C HIS A 139 -6.57 -3.49 -30.21
N PRO A 140 -6.32 -2.82 -31.33
CA PRO A 140 -5.68 -1.50 -31.34
C PRO A 140 -6.48 -0.41 -30.63
N ASP A 141 -7.76 -0.65 -30.41
CA ASP A 141 -8.70 0.20 -29.66
C ASP A 141 -8.57 0.12 -28.13
N TYR A 142 -7.74 -0.81 -27.63
CA TYR A 142 -7.52 -0.94 -26.17
C TYR A 142 -6.38 -0.06 -25.64
N TYR A 143 -5.60 0.59 -26.52
CA TYR A 143 -4.48 1.44 -26.18
C TYR A 143 -4.63 2.86 -26.74
#